data_efeb2bf685e8657aaa7c0dab146832c6
#
_entry.id   efeb2bf685e8657aaa7c0dab146832c6
#
_cell.length_a   1.000
_cell.length_b   1.000
_cell.length_c   1.000
_cell.angle_alpha   90.00
_cell.angle_beta   90.00
_cell.angle_gamma   90.00
#
_symmetry.space_group_name_H-M   'P 1'
#
loop_
_entity.id
_entity.type
_entity.pdbx_description
1 polymer ?
#
loop_
_entity_poly.entity_id
_entity_poly.type
_entity_poly.pdbx_seq_one_letter_code
_entity_poly.pdbx_strand_id
1 'polypeptide(L)'
;IDYIRRNNLNVRIGVFHMDYEIQYKMTIDYVDRMIEANKDIIDVYRVCVPFRVATCTSMYQSFWRPWEKGKKKLWVRPMPKDAMTEKDFPFYNTQMWDYQMRFAKWIHDKKDAVRTCCLIGIRTQESFNRWRCIYLNRKYQMYHTYRWTSKVANDVYNAYPIFDWKTTDVWTANGKFHWDYNILYDLYYR
;
A
#
# COMPACT_ATOMS: atom_id res chain seq x y z
N ILE A 1 2.89 13.71 -3.71
CA ILE A 1 3.55 14.04 -4.98
C ILE A 1 3.23 15.49 -5.35
N ASP A 2 1.96 15.84 -5.54
CA ASP A 2 1.52 17.19 -5.90
C ASP A 2 2.10 18.28 -4.99
N TYR A 3 2.07 18.06 -3.67
CA TYR A 3 2.68 18.97 -2.69
C TYR A 3 4.20 19.12 -2.89
N ILE A 4 4.90 18.03 -3.17
CA ILE A 4 6.36 18.05 -3.44
C ILE A 4 6.65 18.92 -4.66
N ARG A 5 5.91 18.71 -5.75
CA ARG A 5 6.08 19.46 -7.00
C ARG A 5 5.76 20.95 -6.83
N ARG A 6 4.63 21.28 -6.20
CA ARG A 6 4.22 22.68 -5.99
C ARG A 6 5.19 23.47 -5.11
N ASN A 7 5.88 22.80 -4.19
CA ASN A 7 6.82 23.44 -3.29
C ASN A 7 8.29 23.22 -3.69
N ASN A 8 8.54 22.64 -4.86
CA ASN A 8 9.89 22.35 -5.39
C ASN A 8 10.79 21.63 -4.37
N LEU A 9 10.23 20.67 -3.63
CA LEU A 9 10.97 19.95 -2.59
C LEU A 9 11.88 18.90 -3.23
N ASN A 10 13.16 18.89 -2.86
CA ASN A 10 14.12 17.87 -3.29
C ASN A 10 14.03 16.64 -2.38
N VAL A 11 12.92 15.91 -2.48
CA VAL A 11 12.67 14.69 -1.70
C VAL A 11 12.10 13.61 -2.58
N ARG A 12 12.37 12.34 -2.23
CA ARG A 12 11.79 11.17 -2.89
C ARG A 12 10.91 10.40 -1.91
N ILE A 13 9.87 9.77 -2.44
CA ILE A 13 8.92 8.96 -1.66
C ILE A 13 9.09 7.49 -2.04
N GLY A 14 9.27 6.61 -1.04
CA GLY A 14 9.18 5.18 -1.25
C GLY A 14 7.73 4.76 -1.46
N VAL A 15 7.44 4.08 -2.57
CA VAL A 15 6.11 3.53 -2.87
C VAL A 15 6.15 2.02 -2.73
N PHE A 16 5.52 1.51 -1.67
CA PHE A 16 5.33 0.08 -1.47
C PHE A 16 4.07 -0.38 -2.19
N HIS A 17 4.23 -1.23 -3.20
CA HIS A 17 3.13 -1.85 -3.93
C HIS A 17 3.16 -3.37 -3.75
N MET A 18 2.22 -3.90 -2.97
CA MET A 18 2.02 -5.35 -2.85
C MET A 18 1.24 -5.85 -4.06
N ASP A 19 1.92 -6.57 -4.94
CA ASP A 19 1.32 -7.13 -6.15
C ASP A 19 0.73 -8.52 -5.86
N TYR A 20 -0.60 -8.61 -5.89
CA TYR A 20 -1.37 -9.81 -5.58
C TYR A 20 -1.48 -10.79 -6.77
N GLU A 21 -0.80 -10.57 -7.90
CA GLU A 21 -0.92 -11.38 -9.12
C GLU A 21 -2.31 -11.26 -9.78
N ILE A 22 -3.35 -11.68 -9.06
CA ILE A 22 -4.75 -11.63 -9.52
C ILE A 22 -5.33 -10.25 -9.21
N GLN A 23 -5.18 -9.33 -10.16
CA GLN A 23 -5.75 -7.98 -10.11
C GLN A 23 -6.40 -7.66 -11.46
N TYR A 24 -7.41 -6.79 -11.45
CA TYR A 24 -7.99 -6.28 -12.69
C TYR A 24 -6.93 -5.58 -13.54
N LYS A 25 -6.96 -5.84 -14.86
CA LYS A 25 -6.02 -5.22 -15.79
C LYS A 25 -6.01 -3.69 -15.67
N MET A 26 -7.18 -3.08 -15.54
CA MET A 26 -7.32 -1.62 -15.35
C MET A 26 -6.58 -1.11 -14.12
N THR A 27 -6.56 -1.89 -13.03
CA THR A 27 -5.83 -1.54 -11.81
C THR A 27 -4.32 -1.61 -12.04
N ILE A 28 -3.84 -2.64 -12.76
CA ILE A 28 -2.43 -2.78 -13.11
C ILE A 28 -2.00 -1.63 -14.02
N ASP A 29 -2.76 -1.36 -15.07
CA ASP A 29 -2.49 -0.27 -16.01
C ASP A 29 -2.47 1.10 -15.30
N TYR A 30 -3.36 1.31 -14.33
CA TYR A 30 -3.37 2.53 -13.51
C TYR A 30 -2.10 2.65 -12.66
N VAL A 31 -1.70 1.59 -11.97
CA VAL A 31 -0.47 1.58 -11.16
C VAL A 31 0.75 1.85 -12.03
N ASP A 32 0.85 1.21 -13.20
CA ASP A 32 1.97 1.40 -14.12
C ASP A 32 2.03 2.84 -14.66
N ARG A 33 0.88 3.44 -15.01
CA ARG A 33 0.80 4.85 -15.40
C ARG A 33 1.25 5.78 -14.27
N MET A 34 0.78 5.54 -13.05
CA MET A 34 1.16 6.36 -11.89
C MET A 34 2.65 6.27 -11.57
N ILE A 35 3.23 5.09 -11.70
CA ILE A 35 4.68 4.87 -11.53
C ILE A 35 5.44 5.66 -12.60
N GLU A 36 5.10 5.48 -13.86
CA GLU A 36 5.81 6.15 -14.96
C GLU A 36 5.69 7.67 -14.89
N ALA A 37 4.50 8.19 -14.60
CA ALA A 37 4.25 9.63 -14.48
C ALA A 37 4.99 10.30 -13.31
N ASN A 38 5.49 9.53 -12.34
CA ASN A 38 6.08 10.06 -11.10
C ASN A 38 7.48 9.49 -10.79
N LYS A 39 8.10 8.80 -11.73
CA LYS A 39 9.42 8.16 -11.55
C LYS A 39 10.55 9.11 -11.12
N ASP A 40 10.37 10.40 -11.36
CA ASP A 40 11.27 11.46 -10.93
C ASP A 40 11.25 11.68 -9.41
N ILE A 41 10.13 11.39 -8.74
CA ILE A 41 9.90 11.67 -7.30
C ILE A 41 9.81 10.40 -6.47
N ILE A 42 9.47 9.23 -7.07
CA ILE A 42 9.24 8.00 -6.33
C ILE A 42 10.35 6.97 -6.50
N ASP A 43 10.56 6.19 -5.43
CA ASP A 43 11.30 4.93 -5.43
C ASP A 43 10.30 3.79 -5.27
N VAL A 44 10.15 2.95 -6.29
CA VAL A 44 9.12 1.90 -6.31
C VAL A 44 9.67 0.59 -5.74
N TYR A 45 8.90 0.00 -4.84
CA TYR A 45 9.10 -1.33 -4.28
C TYR A 45 7.91 -2.20 -4.67
N ARG A 46 7.95 -2.78 -5.86
CA ARG A 46 6.91 -3.68 -6.36
C ARG A 46 7.14 -5.08 -5.84
N VAL A 47 6.40 -5.48 -4.83
CA VAL A 47 6.61 -6.71 -4.09
C VAL A 47 5.76 -7.84 -4.66
N CYS A 48 6.41 -8.83 -5.25
CA CYS A 48 5.81 -10.03 -5.86
C CYS A 48 6.30 -11.27 -5.11
N VAL A 49 5.71 -11.54 -3.95
CA VAL A 49 6.08 -12.67 -3.09
C VAL A 49 4.88 -13.56 -2.78
N PRO A 50 5.06 -14.87 -2.64
CA PRO A 50 4.00 -15.75 -2.18
C PRO A 50 3.75 -15.53 -0.68
N PHE A 51 2.68 -14.83 -0.36
CA PHE A 51 2.22 -14.64 1.02
C PHE A 51 0.78 -15.12 1.17
N ARG A 52 0.31 -15.22 2.40
CA ARG A 52 -1.02 -15.74 2.70
C ARG A 52 -2.09 -14.66 2.46
N VAL A 53 -2.93 -14.87 1.46
CA VAL A 53 -4.06 -14.00 1.15
C VAL A 53 -5.35 -14.75 1.47
N ALA A 54 -6.23 -14.16 2.27
CA ALA A 54 -7.53 -14.74 2.56
C ALA A 54 -8.39 -14.84 1.28
N THR A 55 -9.13 -15.92 1.13
CA THR A 55 -10.10 -16.08 0.06
C THR A 55 -11.50 -16.20 0.62
N CYS A 56 -12.48 -15.63 -0.06
CA CYS A 56 -13.90 -15.78 0.22
C CYS A 56 -14.64 -16.56 -0.89
N THR A 57 -13.90 -17.08 -1.87
CA THR A 57 -14.47 -17.77 -3.04
C THR A 57 -14.50 -19.28 -2.91
N SER A 58 -13.92 -19.86 -1.85
CA SER A 58 -13.86 -21.29 -1.61
C SER A 58 -14.24 -21.64 -0.18
N MET A 59 -15.11 -22.63 -0.01
CA MET A 59 -15.43 -23.20 1.30
C MET A 59 -14.33 -24.15 1.81
N TYR A 60 -13.49 -24.66 0.93
CA TYR A 60 -12.48 -25.67 1.25
C TYR A 60 -11.09 -25.11 1.45
N GLN A 61 -10.84 -23.89 0.91
CA GLN A 61 -9.54 -23.24 0.97
C GLN A 61 -9.69 -21.81 1.50
N SER A 62 -9.24 -21.59 2.72
CA SER A 62 -9.37 -20.29 3.40
C SER A 62 -8.37 -19.24 2.93
N PHE A 63 -7.34 -19.62 2.17
CA PHE A 63 -6.32 -18.71 1.66
C PHE A 63 -5.71 -19.25 0.37
N TRP A 64 -5.08 -18.33 -0.37
CA TRP A 64 -4.24 -18.62 -1.52
C TRP A 64 -2.91 -17.85 -1.43
N ARG A 65 -1.97 -18.16 -2.33
CA ARG A 65 -0.69 -17.46 -2.42
C ARG A 65 -0.45 -16.97 -3.84
N PRO A 66 -0.28 -15.66 -4.07
CA PRO A 66 0.17 -15.15 -5.35
C PRO A 66 1.63 -15.57 -5.60
N TRP A 67 2.03 -15.58 -6.85
CA TRP A 67 3.42 -15.78 -7.28
C TRP A 67 4.07 -17.08 -6.75
N GLU A 68 3.27 -18.10 -6.43
CA GLU A 68 3.76 -19.38 -5.92
C GLU A 68 4.60 -20.10 -7.00
N LYS A 69 5.91 -20.25 -6.76
CA LYS A 69 6.87 -20.78 -7.75
C LYS A 69 6.50 -22.16 -8.27
N GLY A 70 6.03 -23.05 -7.41
CA GLY A 70 5.57 -24.39 -7.79
C GLY A 70 4.37 -24.39 -8.74
N LYS A 71 3.68 -23.26 -8.87
CA LYS A 71 2.48 -23.10 -9.70
C LYS A 71 2.65 -22.07 -10.82
N LYS A 72 3.87 -21.78 -11.23
CA LYS A 72 4.17 -20.77 -12.26
C LYS A 72 3.36 -20.92 -13.55
N LYS A 73 3.01 -22.15 -13.94
CA LYS A 73 2.19 -22.41 -15.12
C LYS A 73 0.73 -21.95 -14.97
N LEU A 74 0.28 -21.71 -13.73
CA LEU A 74 -1.07 -21.26 -13.38
C LEU A 74 -1.16 -19.77 -13.10
N TRP A 75 -0.04 -19.05 -13.15
CA TRP A 75 -0.06 -17.61 -12.96
C TRP A 75 -0.94 -16.93 -14.01
N VAL A 76 -1.77 -16.00 -13.57
CA VAL A 76 -2.71 -15.30 -14.47
C VAL A 76 -2.02 -14.32 -15.42
N ARG A 77 -0.78 -13.95 -15.09
CA ARG A 77 0.07 -13.07 -15.90
C ARG A 77 1.56 -13.28 -15.60
N PRO A 78 2.46 -12.83 -16.48
CA PRO A 78 3.89 -12.83 -16.19
C PRO A 78 4.22 -11.88 -15.02
N MET A 79 5.24 -12.24 -14.24
CA MET A 79 5.77 -11.38 -13.20
C MET A 79 6.38 -10.11 -13.81
N PRO A 80 6.13 -8.91 -13.23
CA PRO A 80 6.74 -7.67 -13.69
C PRO A 80 8.27 -7.73 -13.69
N LYS A 81 8.91 -7.00 -14.60
CA LYS A 81 10.39 -7.00 -14.70
C LYS A 81 11.08 -6.34 -13.52
N ASP A 82 10.42 -5.38 -12.90
CA ASP A 82 10.85 -4.63 -11.72
C ASP A 82 10.40 -5.28 -10.40
N ALA A 83 9.94 -6.55 -10.46
CA ALA A 83 9.45 -7.26 -9.29
C ALA A 83 10.56 -7.55 -8.28
N MET A 84 10.30 -7.21 -7.03
CA MET A 84 11.07 -7.67 -5.87
C MET A 84 10.45 -8.97 -5.35
N THR A 85 11.27 -9.97 -5.14
CA THR A 85 10.86 -11.32 -4.78
C THR A 85 11.30 -11.67 -3.36
N GLU A 86 10.98 -12.87 -2.90
CA GLU A 86 11.39 -13.33 -1.57
C GLU A 86 12.91 -13.31 -1.32
N LYS A 87 13.72 -13.28 -2.37
CA LYS A 87 15.18 -13.19 -2.23
C LYS A 87 15.67 -11.81 -1.79
N ASP A 88 14.85 -10.79 -2.05
CA ASP A 88 15.18 -9.39 -1.75
C ASP A 88 14.88 -9.02 -0.28
N PHE A 89 14.17 -9.91 0.43
CA PHE A 89 13.67 -9.64 1.78
C PHE A 89 14.14 -10.70 2.79
N PRO A 90 15.09 -10.38 3.67
CA PRO A 90 15.64 -11.33 4.65
C PRO A 90 14.61 -11.78 5.71
N PHE A 91 13.53 -11.02 5.88
CA PHE A 91 12.45 -11.31 6.83
C PHE A 91 11.30 -12.12 6.21
N TYR A 92 11.41 -12.51 4.94
CA TYR A 92 10.32 -13.21 4.26
C TYR A 92 9.98 -14.56 4.90
N ASN A 93 8.69 -14.82 5.04
CA ASN A 93 8.13 -16.09 5.47
C ASN A 93 6.79 -16.36 4.76
N THR A 94 6.57 -17.58 4.29
CA THR A 94 5.35 -17.98 3.52
C THR A 94 4.05 -17.87 4.31
N GLN A 95 4.11 -17.88 5.64
CA GLN A 95 2.93 -17.73 6.52
C GLN A 95 2.64 -16.29 6.91
N MET A 96 3.44 -15.36 6.43
CA MET A 96 3.34 -13.97 6.78
C MET A 96 2.05 -13.33 6.29
N TRP A 97 1.43 -12.54 7.15
CA TRP A 97 0.26 -11.71 6.87
C TRP A 97 0.52 -10.22 7.16
N ASP A 98 1.55 -9.91 7.94
CA ASP A 98 1.95 -8.57 8.40
C ASP A 98 3.07 -7.95 7.55
N TYR A 99 3.12 -8.30 6.26
CA TYR A 99 4.23 -7.95 5.35
C TYR A 99 4.51 -6.45 5.30
N GLN A 100 3.48 -5.63 5.26
CA GLN A 100 3.62 -4.17 5.20
C GLN A 100 4.36 -3.61 6.42
N MET A 101 4.04 -4.09 7.62
CA MET A 101 4.70 -3.63 8.85
C MET A 101 6.17 -4.05 8.89
N ARG A 102 6.47 -5.29 8.46
CA ARG A 102 7.84 -5.78 8.38
C ARG A 102 8.65 -5.08 7.31
N PHE A 103 8.02 -4.79 6.17
CA PHE A 103 8.64 -3.97 5.13
C PHE A 103 8.98 -2.56 5.65
N ALA A 104 8.05 -1.92 6.35
CA ALA A 104 8.27 -0.58 6.91
C ALA A 104 9.46 -0.55 7.88
N LYS A 105 9.58 -1.56 8.75
CA LYS A 105 10.74 -1.69 9.64
C LYS A 105 12.02 -1.98 8.85
N TRP A 106 11.98 -2.91 7.92
CA TRP A 106 13.15 -3.26 7.11
C TRP A 106 13.69 -2.08 6.30
N ILE A 107 12.82 -1.30 5.67
CA ILE A 107 13.25 -0.13 4.91
C ILE A 107 13.79 0.99 5.80
N HIS A 108 13.24 1.15 7.01
CA HIS A 108 13.76 2.04 8.04
C HIS A 108 15.21 1.68 8.38
N ASP A 109 15.45 0.43 8.74
CA ASP A 109 16.78 -0.08 9.09
C ASP A 109 17.74 0.01 7.88
N LYS A 110 17.30 -0.37 6.68
CA LYS A 110 18.12 -0.36 5.45
C LYS A 110 18.54 1.04 5.02
N LYS A 111 17.71 2.04 5.26
CA LYS A 111 18.01 3.44 4.91
C LYS A 111 18.66 4.22 6.05
N ASP A 112 18.94 3.57 7.16
CA ASP A 112 19.46 4.21 8.39
C ASP A 112 18.64 5.49 8.73
N ALA A 113 17.33 5.34 8.67
CA ALA A 113 16.44 6.48 8.82
C ALA A 113 16.25 6.84 10.29
N VAL A 114 16.36 8.12 10.65
CA VAL A 114 16.04 8.61 11.99
C VAL A 114 14.57 8.35 12.33
N ARG A 115 13.70 8.46 11.33
CA ARG A 115 12.25 8.19 11.46
C ARG A 115 11.64 7.82 10.12
N THR A 116 10.69 6.87 10.15
CA THR A 116 9.94 6.45 8.95
C THR A 116 8.45 6.71 9.16
N CYS A 117 7.83 7.33 8.18
CA CYS A 117 6.39 7.57 8.12
C CYS A 117 5.80 6.84 6.92
N CYS A 118 4.88 5.90 7.18
CA CYS A 118 4.13 5.19 6.14
C CYS A 118 2.78 5.87 5.95
N LEU A 119 2.55 6.50 4.80
CA LEU A 119 1.27 7.11 4.46
C LEU A 119 0.29 6.03 3.98
N ILE A 120 -0.86 5.92 4.65
CA ILE A 120 -1.87 4.90 4.37
C ILE A 120 -3.22 5.58 4.16
N GLY A 121 -3.85 5.31 3.01
CA GLY A 121 -5.11 5.90 2.60
C GLY A 121 -6.35 5.27 3.25
N ILE A 122 -6.29 4.91 4.54
CA ILE A 122 -7.43 4.38 5.28
C ILE A 122 -8.39 5.52 5.64
N ARG A 123 -9.70 5.27 5.45
CA ARG A 123 -10.79 6.16 5.88
C ARG A 123 -11.69 5.44 6.86
N THR A 124 -12.11 6.12 7.92
CA THR A 124 -12.95 5.55 8.98
C THR A 124 -14.34 5.17 8.48
N GLN A 125 -14.83 5.84 7.45
CA GLN A 125 -16.13 5.56 6.83
C GLN A 125 -16.21 4.18 6.16
N GLU A 126 -15.07 3.59 5.77
CA GLU A 126 -15.06 2.35 4.98
C GLU A 126 -15.43 1.10 5.78
N SER A 127 -15.09 1.05 7.06
CA SER A 127 -15.48 -0.06 7.94
C SER A 127 -15.22 0.24 9.42
N PHE A 128 -15.94 -0.46 10.29
CA PHE A 128 -15.74 -0.40 11.73
C PHE A 128 -14.31 -0.80 12.15
N ASN A 129 -13.71 -1.77 11.46
CA ASN A 129 -12.32 -2.17 11.74
C ASN A 129 -11.32 -1.05 11.44
N ARG A 130 -11.53 -0.29 10.35
CA ARG A 130 -10.69 0.86 10.01
C ARG A 130 -10.87 2.01 10.99
N TRP A 131 -12.11 2.25 11.42
CA TRP A 131 -12.40 3.19 12.50
C TRP A 131 -11.67 2.80 13.79
N ARG A 132 -11.74 1.52 14.19
CA ARG A 132 -11.03 1.01 15.37
C ARG A 132 -9.52 1.20 15.30
N CYS A 133 -8.89 0.96 14.16
CA CYS A 133 -7.45 1.14 13.98
C CYS A 133 -6.98 2.55 14.33
N ILE A 134 -7.84 3.54 14.17
CA ILE A 134 -7.50 4.95 14.40
C ILE A 134 -7.96 5.41 15.79
N TYR A 135 -9.21 5.19 16.13
CA TYR A 135 -9.80 5.76 17.35
C TYR A 135 -9.50 4.99 18.64
N LEU A 136 -9.15 3.71 18.55
CA LEU A 136 -8.81 2.90 19.73
C LEU A 136 -7.30 2.82 20.01
N ASN A 137 -6.47 3.56 19.27
CA ASN A 137 -5.06 3.66 19.58
C ASN A 137 -4.83 4.29 20.94
N ARG A 138 -4.01 3.63 21.75
CA ARG A 138 -3.60 4.17 23.04
C ARG A 138 -2.59 5.29 22.84
N LYS A 139 -2.53 6.23 23.81
CA LYS A 139 -1.70 7.43 23.71
C LYS A 139 -0.22 7.15 23.40
N TYR A 140 0.36 6.06 23.92
CA TYR A 140 1.74 5.65 23.66
C TYR A 140 1.96 5.01 22.25
N GLN A 141 0.88 4.70 21.54
CA GLN A 141 0.92 4.16 20.19
C GLN A 141 0.83 5.25 19.12
N MET A 142 0.68 6.49 19.51
CA MET A 142 0.60 7.65 18.59
C MET A 142 1.96 8.32 18.48
N TYR A 143 2.18 8.97 17.36
CA TYR A 143 3.27 9.93 17.23
C TYR A 143 2.84 11.24 17.93
N HIS A 144 3.49 11.58 19.03
CA HIS A 144 3.05 12.65 19.92
C HIS A 144 1.58 12.46 20.36
N THR A 145 0.71 13.41 20.02
CA THR A 145 -0.73 13.40 20.32
C THR A 145 -1.60 13.22 19.07
N TYR A 146 -1.00 12.93 17.91
CA TYR A 146 -1.72 12.85 16.65
C TYR A 146 -2.46 11.52 16.52
N ARG A 147 -3.77 11.54 16.72
CA ARG A 147 -4.67 10.36 16.68
C ARG A 147 -4.66 9.64 15.32
N TRP A 148 -4.39 10.39 14.25
CA TRP A 148 -4.27 9.86 12.90
C TRP A 148 -2.92 9.19 12.60
N THR A 149 -2.20 8.80 13.64
CA THR A 149 -0.95 8.03 13.54
C THR A 149 -0.98 6.79 14.42
N SER A 150 -0.22 5.76 14.07
CA SER A 150 -0.01 4.60 14.94
C SER A 150 1.43 4.09 14.84
N LYS A 151 1.99 3.71 15.98
CA LYS A 151 3.34 3.16 16.07
C LYS A 151 3.37 1.73 15.52
N VAL A 152 4.28 1.45 14.59
CA VAL A 152 4.53 0.14 14.00
C VAL A 152 5.74 -0.53 14.67
N ALA A 153 6.82 0.24 14.85
CA ALA A 153 8.06 -0.16 15.52
C ALA A 153 8.71 1.08 16.13
N ASN A 154 9.91 0.96 16.68
CA ASN A 154 10.64 2.13 17.16
C ASN A 154 10.93 3.04 15.96
N ASP A 155 10.54 4.30 16.10
CA ASP A 155 10.68 5.36 15.08
C ASP A 155 10.03 5.06 13.72
N VAL A 156 9.15 4.04 13.65
CA VAL A 156 8.33 3.72 12.47
C VAL A 156 6.86 3.91 12.79
N TYR A 157 6.19 4.75 12.02
CA TYR A 157 4.79 5.12 12.24
C TYR A 157 3.97 5.02 10.95
N ASN A 158 2.73 4.56 11.09
CA ASN A 158 1.70 4.76 10.08
C ASN A 158 1.04 6.12 10.30
N ALA A 159 0.72 6.80 9.22
CA ALA A 159 -0.06 8.03 9.22
C ALA A 159 -1.25 7.89 8.25
N TYR A 160 -2.40 8.34 8.68
CA TYR A 160 -3.69 8.21 7.98
C TYR A 160 -4.21 9.60 7.59
N PRO A 161 -3.62 10.26 6.58
CA PRO A 161 -3.88 11.69 6.30
C PRO A 161 -5.30 12.01 5.84
N ILE A 162 -6.04 11.01 5.36
CA ILE A 162 -7.42 11.14 4.88
C ILE A 162 -8.42 10.35 5.73
N PHE A 163 -8.08 10.07 7.00
CA PHE A 163 -8.86 9.17 7.85
C PHE A 163 -10.32 9.61 8.06
N ASP A 164 -10.58 10.89 8.08
CA ASP A 164 -11.89 11.53 8.29
C ASP A 164 -12.63 11.86 6.98
N TRP A 165 -12.01 11.59 5.83
CA TRP A 165 -12.62 11.87 4.53
C TRP A 165 -13.80 10.95 4.24
N LYS A 166 -14.85 11.51 3.68
CA LYS A 166 -15.96 10.78 3.07
C LYS A 166 -15.61 10.38 1.64
N THR A 167 -16.40 9.46 1.07
CA THR A 167 -16.25 9.09 -0.35
C THR A 167 -16.44 10.31 -1.26
N THR A 168 -17.37 11.20 -0.93
CA THR A 168 -17.60 12.46 -1.64
C THR A 168 -16.37 13.37 -1.62
N ASP A 169 -15.63 13.42 -0.49
CA ASP A 169 -14.46 14.27 -0.39
C ASP A 169 -13.34 13.79 -1.31
N VAL A 170 -13.17 12.46 -1.45
CA VAL A 170 -12.20 11.86 -2.38
C VAL A 170 -12.50 12.28 -3.82
N TRP A 171 -13.77 12.15 -4.24
CA TRP A 171 -14.17 12.53 -5.62
C TRP A 171 -14.14 14.02 -5.85
N THR A 172 -14.51 14.83 -4.85
CA THR A 172 -14.40 16.30 -4.92
C THR A 172 -12.93 16.71 -5.08
N ALA A 173 -12.02 16.12 -4.30
CA ALA A 173 -10.60 16.41 -4.43
C ALA A 173 -10.05 15.97 -5.79
N ASN A 174 -10.43 14.76 -6.25
CA ASN A 174 -10.02 14.27 -7.56
C ASN A 174 -10.47 15.22 -8.68
N GLY A 175 -11.73 15.62 -8.71
CA GLY A 175 -12.26 16.56 -9.70
C GLY A 175 -11.62 17.95 -9.61
N LYS A 176 -11.40 18.47 -8.38
CA LYS A 176 -10.81 19.79 -8.16
C LYS A 176 -9.34 19.87 -8.61
N PHE A 177 -8.57 18.81 -8.38
CA PHE A 177 -7.14 18.79 -8.67
C PHE A 177 -6.78 18.06 -9.96
N HIS A 178 -7.78 17.52 -10.67
CA HIS A 178 -7.62 16.77 -11.93
C HIS A 178 -6.60 15.62 -11.81
N TRP A 179 -6.67 14.88 -10.68
CA TRP A 179 -5.81 13.72 -10.49
C TRP A 179 -6.26 12.54 -11.35
N ASP A 180 -5.29 11.79 -11.87
CA ASP A 180 -5.59 10.51 -12.52
C ASP A 180 -6.18 9.53 -11.51
N TYR A 181 -7.10 8.69 -11.96
CA TYR A 181 -7.73 7.66 -11.12
C TYR A 181 -7.93 6.36 -11.92
N ASN A 182 -8.21 5.29 -11.19
CA ASN A 182 -8.48 4.01 -11.81
C ASN A 182 -9.86 4.02 -12.49
N ILE A 183 -9.88 3.95 -13.81
CA ILE A 183 -11.11 3.95 -14.63
C ILE A 183 -12.06 2.79 -14.34
N LEU A 184 -11.62 1.78 -13.58
CA LEU A 184 -12.48 0.72 -13.06
C LEU A 184 -13.67 1.27 -12.27
N TYR A 185 -13.50 2.40 -11.59
CA TYR A 185 -14.57 3.05 -10.84
C TYR A 185 -15.72 3.52 -11.73
N ASP A 186 -15.46 3.91 -12.98
CA ASP A 186 -16.51 4.32 -13.92
C ASP A 186 -17.46 3.17 -14.26
N LEU A 187 -16.97 1.92 -14.19
CA LEU A 187 -17.78 0.73 -14.47
C LEU A 187 -18.73 0.37 -13.31
N TYR A 188 -18.44 0.82 -12.09
CA TYR A 188 -19.31 0.58 -10.94
C TYR A 188 -20.52 1.52 -10.87
N TYR A 189 -20.51 2.62 -11.63
CA TYR A 189 -21.54 3.64 -11.61
C TYR A 189 -22.33 3.75 -12.93
N ARG A 190 -22.13 2.82 -13.83
CA ARG A 190 -22.92 2.62 -15.05
C ARG A 190 -24.01 1.55 -14.82
#